data_6ccd0d43abde87fa1285ec9b321a2453
#
_entry.id   6ccd0d43abde87fa1285ec9b321a2453
#
_cell.length_a   1.000
_cell.length_b   1.000
_cell.length_c   1.000
_cell.angle_alpha   90.00
_cell.angle_beta   90.00
_cell.angle_gamma   90.00
#
_symmetry.space_group_name_H-M   'P 1'
#
loop_
_entity.id
_entity.type
_entity.pdbx_description
1 polymer ?
#
loop_
_entity_poly.entity_id
_entity_poly.type
_entity_poly.pdbx_seq_one_letter_code
_entity_poly.pdbx_strand_id
1 'polypeptide(L)'
;NLDMLNLQRNTEYIFTITSVKGMGYGTIADVKASLASNTNLNYTILVQDQAGYEIMSNNEYYLGVTNSHFEIYASAGTSDTYTAFTMITDCKTTFPDKRTITSLTSGLEIVTPANGKIPVSTDSPYEVKIKMLAGFTSGEIELYLGNLRKVITVRRNDMLSGVARVIYQFIDNGYYVSAHVEDYASHTWLKLSPGEGGVRNDPDYIYVDDGKINLNVERNGSSKRVGVVYVAVGKGSTQRIKVYITQAAIPAS
;
A
#
# COMPACT_ATOMS: atom_id res chain seq x y z
N ASN A 1 -0.58 34.61 2.37
CA ASN A 1 -0.49 33.72 3.53
C ASN A 1 0.09 32.40 3.04
N LEU A 2 1.32 32.12 3.44
CA LEU A 2 1.89 30.79 3.33
C LEU A 2 1.32 30.01 4.50
N ASP A 3 0.36 29.13 4.23
CA ASP A 3 -0.05 28.13 5.20
C ASP A 3 1.14 27.19 5.40
N MET A 4 1.82 27.33 6.54
CA MET A 4 2.87 26.42 6.92
C MET A 4 2.24 25.06 7.15
N LEU A 5 2.68 24.05 6.41
CA LEU A 5 2.34 22.66 6.65
C LEU A 5 2.80 22.28 8.07
N ASN A 6 1.85 22.03 8.96
CA ASN A 6 2.14 21.50 10.27
C ASN A 6 2.66 20.07 10.12
N LEU A 7 3.92 19.85 10.45
CA LEU A 7 4.49 18.50 10.52
C LEU A 7 3.77 17.72 11.63
N GLN A 8 3.20 16.60 11.27
CA GLN A 8 2.52 15.73 12.23
C GLN A 8 3.53 14.84 12.96
N ARG A 9 3.27 14.59 14.24
CA ARG A 9 4.08 13.69 15.07
C ARG A 9 3.90 12.24 14.58
N ASN A 10 4.96 11.44 14.60
CA ASN A 10 5.01 10.06 14.11
C ASN A 10 4.73 9.90 12.60
N THR A 11 5.05 10.91 11.83
CA THR A 11 4.88 10.90 10.37
C THR A 11 6.25 11.08 9.72
N GLU A 12 6.60 10.20 8.78
CA GLU A 12 7.80 10.32 7.96
C GLU A 12 7.45 11.09 6.67
N TYR A 13 8.25 12.08 6.34
CA TYR A 13 8.11 12.87 5.13
C TYR A 13 9.33 12.65 4.23
N ILE A 14 9.14 12.00 3.08
CA ILE A 14 10.19 11.76 2.11
C ILE A 14 10.07 12.76 0.98
N PHE A 15 11.02 13.69 0.88
CA PHE A 15 11.09 14.70 -0.17
C PHE A 15 11.96 14.18 -1.32
N THR A 16 11.37 13.99 -2.48
CA THR A 16 12.10 13.62 -3.69
C THR A 16 12.13 14.80 -4.66
N ILE A 17 13.31 15.37 -4.91
CA ILE A 17 13.49 16.39 -5.93
C ILE A 17 13.46 15.70 -7.31
N THR A 18 12.44 15.99 -8.10
CA THR A 18 12.24 15.36 -9.41
C THR A 18 12.89 16.15 -10.56
N SER A 19 13.03 17.47 -10.39
CA SER A 19 13.79 18.31 -11.34
C SER A 19 14.10 19.69 -10.74
N VAL A 20 15.12 20.31 -11.29
CA VAL A 20 15.51 21.70 -11.01
C VAL A 20 15.18 22.53 -12.24
N LYS A 21 14.32 23.56 -12.08
CA LYS A 21 13.81 24.38 -13.19
C LYS A 21 14.75 25.53 -13.59
N GLY A 22 15.70 25.86 -12.75
CA GLY A 22 16.58 27.01 -13.00
C GLY A 22 17.78 27.08 -12.07
N MET A 23 18.66 28.01 -12.33
CA MET A 23 19.81 28.32 -11.46
C MET A 23 19.28 28.84 -10.12
N GLY A 24 19.91 28.41 -9.04
CA GLY A 24 19.64 28.93 -7.70
C GLY A 24 20.07 30.38 -7.56
N TYR A 25 19.89 30.95 -6.38
CA TYR A 25 20.33 32.30 -6.07
C TYR A 25 21.87 32.36 -5.94
N GLY A 26 22.45 33.46 -6.42
CA GLY A 26 23.90 33.64 -6.42
C GLY A 26 24.53 33.80 -5.04
N THR A 27 23.76 34.30 -4.06
CA THR A 27 24.25 34.53 -2.69
C THR A 27 23.23 34.10 -1.64
N ILE A 28 23.70 33.85 -0.40
CA ILE A 28 22.84 33.57 0.75
C ILE A 28 21.90 34.75 1.07
N ALA A 29 22.34 35.98 0.80
CA ALA A 29 21.54 37.19 1.00
C ALA A 29 20.32 37.20 0.06
N ASP A 30 20.51 36.80 -1.20
CA ASP A 30 19.42 36.70 -2.18
C ASP A 30 18.40 35.61 -1.79
N VAL A 31 18.89 34.49 -1.26
CA VAL A 31 18.00 33.41 -0.73
C VAL A 31 17.13 33.94 0.41
N LYS A 32 17.72 34.68 1.35
CA LYS A 32 16.99 35.25 2.49
C LYS A 32 16.01 36.36 2.11
N ALA A 33 16.30 37.08 1.04
CA ALA A 33 15.44 38.15 0.49
C ALA A 33 14.31 37.58 -0.40
N SER A 34 14.44 36.34 -0.86
CA SER A 34 13.43 35.71 -1.71
C SER A 34 12.18 35.35 -0.92
N LEU A 35 11.02 35.38 -1.59
CA LEU A 35 9.81 34.83 -1.04
C LEU A 35 10.01 33.34 -0.79
N ALA A 36 9.43 32.80 0.30
CA ALA A 36 9.57 31.43 0.72
C ALA A 36 8.92 30.39 -0.24
N SER A 37 8.49 30.79 -1.42
CA SER A 37 7.98 29.89 -2.46
C SER A 37 9.14 29.44 -3.35
N ASN A 38 9.59 28.20 -3.16
CA ASN A 38 10.62 27.63 -4.02
C ASN A 38 10.03 27.16 -5.35
N THR A 39 9.97 28.07 -6.33
CA THR A 39 9.47 27.80 -7.69
C THR A 39 10.49 27.09 -8.58
N ASN A 40 11.74 26.95 -8.13
CA ASN A 40 12.85 26.40 -8.92
C ASN A 40 12.99 24.88 -8.81
N LEU A 41 12.30 24.25 -7.87
CA LEU A 41 12.32 22.81 -7.68
C LEU A 41 10.94 22.21 -7.95
N ASN A 42 10.90 21.12 -8.70
CA ASN A 42 9.79 20.21 -8.66
C ASN A 42 10.12 19.14 -7.63
N TYR A 43 9.18 18.84 -6.76
CA TYR A 43 9.34 17.78 -5.78
C TYR A 43 8.06 17.00 -5.61
N THR A 44 8.19 15.77 -5.15
CA THR A 44 7.10 14.96 -4.61
C THR A 44 7.38 14.71 -3.14
N ILE A 45 6.34 14.70 -2.35
CA ILE A 45 6.41 14.34 -0.93
C ILE A 45 5.65 13.03 -0.74
N LEU A 46 6.32 12.03 -0.23
CA LEU A 46 5.68 10.82 0.29
C LEU A 46 5.49 11.01 1.79
N VAL A 47 4.25 11.02 2.22
CA VAL A 47 3.86 11.11 3.63
C VAL A 47 3.35 9.74 4.06
N GLN A 48 3.91 9.25 5.15
CA GLN A 48 3.46 8.02 5.77
C GLN A 48 2.77 8.36 7.07
N ASP A 49 1.47 8.22 7.10
CA ASP A 49 0.71 8.43 8.30
C ASP A 49 0.32 7.08 8.95
N GLN A 50 0.08 7.10 10.26
CA GLN A 50 -0.41 5.95 10.99
C GLN A 50 -1.88 5.62 10.66
N ALA A 51 -2.59 6.50 9.95
CA ALA A 51 -3.95 6.28 9.50
C ALA A 51 -4.07 5.26 8.35
N GLY A 52 -2.96 4.71 7.90
CA GLY A 52 -2.99 3.57 7.01
C GLY A 52 -2.78 3.90 5.53
N TYR A 53 -2.35 5.11 5.18
CA TYR A 53 -2.09 5.49 3.78
C TYR A 53 -0.63 5.79 3.51
N GLU A 54 -0.14 5.36 2.34
CA GLU A 54 1.07 5.86 1.70
C GLU A 54 0.64 7.06 0.84
N ILE A 55 1.01 8.26 1.25
CA ILE A 55 0.59 9.52 0.60
C ILE A 55 1.73 10.10 -0.21
N MET A 56 1.49 10.33 -1.50
CA MET A 56 2.34 11.13 -2.38
C MET A 56 1.67 12.47 -2.61
N SER A 57 2.41 13.55 -2.53
CA SER A 57 1.89 14.89 -2.76
C SER A 57 2.86 15.76 -3.56
N ASN A 58 2.32 16.78 -4.17
CA ASN A 58 3.03 17.93 -4.72
C ASN A 58 2.45 19.21 -4.11
N ASN A 59 2.75 20.37 -4.69
CA ASN A 59 2.29 21.66 -4.17
C ASN A 59 0.78 21.92 -4.33
N GLU A 60 0.06 21.09 -5.09
CA GLU A 60 -1.30 21.36 -5.52
C GLU A 60 -2.30 20.28 -5.04
N TYR A 61 -1.86 19.03 -4.96
CA TYR A 61 -2.74 17.90 -4.60
C TYR A 61 -1.93 16.72 -4.08
N TYR A 62 -2.65 15.75 -3.50
CA TYR A 62 -2.09 14.48 -3.06
C TYR A 62 -2.81 13.27 -3.67
N LEU A 63 -2.14 12.12 -3.61
CA LEU A 63 -2.67 10.79 -3.88
C LEU A 63 -2.21 9.86 -2.77
N GLY A 64 -3.14 9.31 -2.02
CA GLY A 64 -2.88 8.32 -0.96
C GLY A 64 -3.43 6.95 -1.34
N VAL A 65 -2.70 5.89 -1.02
CA VAL A 65 -3.12 4.50 -1.17
C VAL A 65 -2.86 3.71 0.11
N THR A 66 -3.71 2.75 0.43
CA THR A 66 -3.56 1.95 1.65
C THR A 66 -2.36 1.01 1.61
N ASN A 67 -1.92 0.61 0.43
CA ASN A 67 -0.79 -0.32 0.25
C ASN A 67 -0.20 -0.20 -1.15
N SER A 68 1.10 -0.43 -1.29
CA SER A 68 1.82 -0.52 -2.57
C SER A 68 1.99 -1.96 -3.04
N HIS A 69 1.72 -2.94 -2.19
CA HIS A 69 1.71 -4.35 -2.55
C HIS A 69 0.39 -4.99 -2.13
N PHE A 70 -0.17 -5.79 -3.03
CA PHE A 70 -1.31 -6.64 -2.76
C PHE A 70 -0.94 -8.08 -3.02
N GLU A 71 -0.92 -8.89 -1.98
CA GLU A 71 -0.64 -10.31 -2.06
C GLU A 71 -1.90 -11.11 -1.71
N ILE A 72 -2.25 -12.07 -2.53
CA ILE A 72 -3.46 -12.85 -2.36
C ILE A 72 -3.19 -14.35 -2.41
N TYR A 73 -3.74 -15.07 -1.46
CA TYR A 73 -3.84 -16.53 -1.44
C TYR A 73 -5.23 -16.93 -1.91
N ALA A 74 -5.36 -17.34 -3.16
CA ALA A 74 -6.63 -17.68 -3.78
C ALA A 74 -6.47 -18.68 -4.93
N SER A 75 -7.54 -19.39 -5.27
CA SER A 75 -7.55 -20.27 -6.45
C SER A 75 -7.34 -19.49 -7.74
N ALA A 76 -6.64 -20.07 -8.70
CA ALA A 76 -6.49 -19.50 -10.03
C ALA A 76 -7.82 -19.50 -10.78
N GLY A 77 -8.06 -18.44 -11.57
CA GLY A 77 -9.21 -18.37 -12.48
C GLY A 77 -10.57 -18.27 -11.79
N THR A 78 -10.62 -17.71 -10.57
CA THR A 78 -11.90 -17.41 -9.94
C THR A 78 -12.54 -16.19 -10.61
N SER A 79 -13.87 -16.15 -10.62
CA SER A 79 -14.63 -14.95 -11.01
C SER A 79 -14.68 -13.90 -9.91
N ASP A 80 -14.03 -14.16 -8.79
CA ASP A 80 -14.06 -13.31 -7.61
C ASP A 80 -13.39 -11.97 -7.87
N THR A 81 -13.94 -10.93 -7.28
CA THR A 81 -13.41 -9.57 -7.28
C THR A 81 -12.82 -9.25 -5.92
N TYR A 82 -11.65 -8.62 -5.91
CA TYR A 82 -10.91 -8.32 -4.68
C TYR A 82 -10.66 -6.83 -4.57
N THR A 83 -10.87 -6.24 -3.38
CA THR A 83 -10.41 -4.89 -3.08
C THR A 83 -8.90 -4.92 -2.85
N ALA A 84 -8.13 -4.55 -3.88
CA ALA A 84 -6.68 -4.57 -3.84
C ALA A 84 -6.11 -3.47 -2.94
N PHE A 85 -6.68 -2.28 -3.01
CA PHE A 85 -6.34 -1.13 -2.17
C PHE A 85 -7.49 -0.12 -2.17
N THR A 86 -7.43 0.80 -1.22
CA THR A 86 -8.25 2.02 -1.22
C THR A 86 -7.37 3.22 -1.49
N MET A 87 -7.93 4.25 -2.09
CA MET A 87 -7.23 5.50 -2.38
C MET A 87 -8.01 6.73 -1.93
N ILE A 88 -7.27 7.80 -1.68
CA ILE A 88 -7.77 9.13 -1.36
C ILE A 88 -7.04 10.17 -2.20
N THR A 89 -7.70 11.26 -2.55
CA THR A 89 -7.10 12.42 -3.22
C THR A 89 -7.96 13.66 -3.04
N ASP A 90 -7.34 14.81 -2.92
CA ASP A 90 -7.99 16.12 -2.93
C ASP A 90 -7.96 16.80 -4.32
N CYS A 91 -7.36 16.14 -5.31
CA CYS A 91 -7.17 16.67 -6.65
C CYS A 91 -8.51 16.90 -7.36
N LYS A 92 -8.83 18.15 -7.67
CA LYS A 92 -10.03 18.56 -8.42
C LYS A 92 -9.81 18.70 -9.92
N THR A 93 -8.55 18.70 -10.37
CA THR A 93 -8.20 18.84 -11.79
C THR A 93 -8.48 17.55 -12.55
N THR A 94 -9.11 17.64 -13.69
CA THR A 94 -9.55 16.45 -14.45
C THR A 94 -8.44 15.70 -15.17
N PHE A 95 -7.35 16.36 -15.58
CA PHE A 95 -6.22 15.78 -16.31
C PHE A 95 -6.66 14.73 -17.35
N PRO A 96 -7.02 15.09 -18.59
CA PRO A 96 -7.66 14.19 -19.55
C PRO A 96 -6.96 12.83 -19.71
N ASP A 97 -5.61 12.84 -19.74
CA ASP A 97 -4.78 11.65 -20.01
C ASP A 97 -3.93 11.19 -18.82
N LYS A 98 -3.92 11.95 -17.72
CA LYS A 98 -3.09 11.67 -16.54
C LYS A 98 -3.90 11.58 -15.26
N ARG A 99 -5.03 10.89 -15.33
CA ARG A 99 -5.90 10.57 -14.21
C ARG A 99 -6.39 9.14 -14.35
N THR A 100 -5.44 8.19 -14.37
CA THR A 100 -5.72 6.81 -14.79
C THR A 100 -5.30 5.80 -13.75
N ILE A 101 -6.01 4.67 -13.74
CA ILE A 101 -5.64 3.42 -13.09
C ILE A 101 -5.57 2.37 -14.20
N THR A 102 -4.40 1.81 -14.42
CA THR A 102 -4.16 0.91 -15.54
C THR A 102 -3.46 -0.36 -15.06
N SER A 103 -3.95 -1.52 -15.47
CA SER A 103 -3.19 -2.76 -15.32
C SER A 103 -2.09 -2.80 -16.38
N LEU A 104 -0.86 -3.03 -15.95
CA LEU A 104 0.30 -3.18 -16.83
C LEU A 104 0.53 -4.65 -17.24
N THR A 105 -0.28 -5.57 -16.72
CA THR A 105 -0.04 -7.00 -16.88
C THR A 105 -1.29 -7.70 -17.41
N SER A 106 -1.10 -8.55 -18.40
CA SER A 106 -2.16 -9.42 -18.91
C SER A 106 -2.67 -10.36 -17.81
N GLY A 107 -3.98 -10.57 -17.78
CA GLY A 107 -4.62 -11.42 -16.76
C GLY A 107 -4.96 -10.71 -15.46
N LEU A 108 -4.66 -9.42 -15.33
CA LEU A 108 -5.07 -8.57 -14.22
C LEU A 108 -6.02 -7.49 -14.74
N GLU A 109 -7.26 -7.49 -14.29
CA GLU A 109 -8.30 -6.55 -14.74
C GLU A 109 -8.70 -5.60 -13.62
N ILE A 110 -8.86 -4.31 -13.95
CA ILE A 110 -9.45 -3.30 -13.06
C ILE A 110 -10.97 -3.38 -13.22
N VAL A 111 -11.66 -3.72 -12.13
CA VAL A 111 -13.13 -3.82 -12.10
C VAL A 111 -13.74 -2.51 -11.62
N THR A 112 -13.11 -1.86 -10.64
CA THR A 112 -13.53 -0.57 -10.11
C THR A 112 -12.30 0.33 -9.96
N PRO A 113 -12.30 1.51 -10.57
CA PRO A 113 -13.33 2.11 -11.43
C PRO A 113 -13.37 1.46 -12.82
N ALA A 114 -14.58 1.15 -13.33
CA ALA A 114 -14.75 0.49 -14.63
C ALA A 114 -14.24 1.32 -15.83
N ASN A 115 -14.15 2.62 -15.68
CA ASN A 115 -13.61 3.53 -16.69
C ASN A 115 -12.09 3.70 -16.61
N GLY A 116 -11.40 3.04 -15.67
CA GLY A 116 -9.96 3.19 -15.45
C GLY A 116 -9.51 4.60 -15.06
N LYS A 117 -10.40 5.44 -14.54
CA LYS A 117 -10.09 6.82 -14.14
C LYS A 117 -10.12 6.98 -12.63
N ILE A 118 -9.13 7.67 -12.07
CA ILE A 118 -9.14 8.10 -10.66
C ILE A 118 -10.30 9.09 -10.47
N PRO A 119 -11.20 8.91 -9.50
CA PRO A 119 -12.30 9.83 -9.23
C PRO A 119 -11.82 11.26 -8.93
N VAL A 120 -12.61 12.26 -9.29
CA VAL A 120 -12.31 13.66 -8.96
C VAL A 120 -12.65 13.90 -7.51
N SER A 121 -11.65 14.20 -6.70
CA SER A 121 -11.75 14.46 -5.26
C SER A 121 -12.58 13.39 -4.51
N THR A 122 -11.98 12.62 -3.69
CA THR A 122 -12.68 11.63 -2.87
C THR A 122 -12.80 12.16 -1.45
N ASP A 123 -14.00 12.57 -1.05
CA ASP A 123 -14.30 12.94 0.34
C ASP A 123 -14.31 11.71 1.28
N SER A 124 -14.34 10.53 0.71
CA SER A 124 -14.24 9.24 1.38
C SER A 124 -13.28 8.32 0.61
N PRO A 125 -12.66 7.34 1.29
CA PRO A 125 -11.79 6.37 0.64
C PRO A 125 -12.49 5.65 -0.52
N TYR A 126 -11.82 5.59 -1.66
CA TYR A 126 -12.33 4.95 -2.87
C TYR A 126 -11.67 3.58 -3.05
N GLU A 127 -12.48 2.52 -3.12
CA GLU A 127 -11.98 1.16 -3.32
C GLU A 127 -11.60 0.89 -4.77
N VAL A 128 -10.40 0.37 -4.99
CA VAL A 128 -9.96 -0.18 -6.27
C VAL A 128 -10.11 -1.70 -6.23
N LYS A 129 -10.99 -2.21 -7.09
CA LYS A 129 -11.28 -3.64 -7.18
C LYS A 129 -10.69 -4.21 -8.45
N ILE A 130 -10.12 -5.40 -8.30
CA ILE A 130 -9.46 -6.15 -9.36
C ILE A 130 -10.05 -7.54 -9.49
N LYS A 131 -9.86 -8.11 -10.68
CA LYS A 131 -10.11 -9.53 -10.97
C LYS A 131 -8.85 -10.13 -11.60
N MET A 132 -8.55 -11.36 -11.23
CA MET A 132 -7.43 -12.10 -11.78
C MET A 132 -7.95 -13.24 -12.65
N LEU A 133 -7.50 -13.28 -13.89
CA LEU A 133 -7.84 -14.35 -14.84
C LEU A 133 -7.01 -15.60 -14.58
N ALA A 134 -7.41 -16.70 -15.21
CA ALA A 134 -6.68 -17.96 -15.16
C ALA A 134 -5.21 -17.75 -15.60
N GLY A 135 -4.26 -18.33 -14.86
CA GLY A 135 -2.84 -18.22 -15.15
C GLY A 135 -2.16 -16.97 -14.63
N PHE A 136 -2.88 -15.98 -14.06
CA PHE A 136 -2.25 -14.83 -13.43
C PHE A 136 -1.45 -15.25 -12.19
N THR A 137 -0.21 -14.78 -12.08
CA THR A 137 0.67 -15.03 -10.93
C THR A 137 1.16 -13.73 -10.28
N SER A 138 1.58 -12.77 -11.08
CA SER A 138 2.03 -11.46 -10.59
C SER A 138 1.88 -10.39 -11.66
N GLY A 139 1.73 -9.14 -11.23
CA GLY A 139 1.59 -8.00 -12.13
C GLY A 139 1.58 -6.68 -11.40
N GLU A 140 1.34 -5.61 -12.13
CA GLU A 140 1.39 -4.25 -11.63
C GLU A 140 0.17 -3.45 -12.09
N ILE A 141 -0.28 -2.58 -11.20
CA ILE A 141 -1.27 -1.54 -11.46
C ILE A 141 -0.57 -0.20 -11.33
N GLU A 142 -0.70 0.62 -12.36
CA GLU A 142 -0.15 1.97 -12.37
C GLU A 142 -1.25 3.00 -12.17
N LEU A 143 -1.01 3.92 -11.23
CA LEU A 143 -1.85 5.09 -10.98
C LEU A 143 -1.11 6.33 -11.47
N TYR A 144 -1.76 7.10 -12.33
CA TYR A 144 -1.31 8.42 -12.73
C TYR A 144 -2.30 9.48 -12.27
N LEU A 145 -1.81 10.51 -11.56
CA LEU A 145 -2.57 11.69 -11.21
C LEU A 145 -1.71 12.94 -11.48
N GLY A 146 -1.89 13.55 -12.64
CA GLY A 146 -1.06 14.66 -13.08
C GLY A 146 0.41 14.29 -13.21
N ASN A 147 1.26 14.76 -12.29
CA ASN A 147 2.68 14.41 -12.18
C ASN A 147 2.99 13.38 -11.09
N LEU A 148 2.00 12.95 -10.33
CA LEU A 148 2.16 11.87 -9.36
C LEU A 148 1.96 10.52 -10.04
N ARG A 149 2.87 9.59 -9.73
CA ARG A 149 2.82 8.22 -10.24
C ARG A 149 3.03 7.23 -9.11
N LYS A 150 2.14 6.25 -8.98
CA LYS A 150 2.26 5.17 -8.03
C LYS A 150 2.10 3.84 -8.72
N VAL A 151 2.92 2.87 -8.37
CA VAL A 151 2.80 1.48 -8.83
C VAL A 151 2.39 0.61 -7.66
N ILE A 152 1.39 -0.22 -7.86
CA ILE A 152 0.93 -1.23 -6.92
C ILE A 152 1.27 -2.60 -7.49
N THR A 153 2.11 -3.35 -6.79
CA THR A 153 2.43 -4.73 -7.18
C THR A 153 1.34 -5.67 -6.69
N VAL A 154 0.90 -6.57 -7.56
CA VAL A 154 -0.10 -7.61 -7.25
C VAL A 154 0.54 -8.97 -7.43
N ARG A 155 0.42 -9.84 -6.43
CA ARG A 155 0.92 -11.22 -6.48
C ARG A 155 -0.16 -12.20 -6.01
N ARG A 156 -0.37 -13.26 -6.81
CA ARG A 156 -1.25 -14.37 -6.45
C ARG A 156 -0.43 -15.58 -6.02
N ASN A 157 -0.80 -16.14 -4.90
CA ASN A 157 -0.34 -17.44 -4.39
C ASN A 157 -1.51 -18.42 -4.37
N ASP A 158 -1.22 -19.71 -4.29
CA ASP A 158 -2.25 -20.72 -4.22
C ASP A 158 -3.06 -20.61 -2.91
N MET A 159 -4.35 -20.95 -3.00
CA MET A 159 -5.23 -20.97 -1.84
C MET A 159 -4.70 -21.92 -0.79
N LEU A 160 -4.69 -21.48 0.47
CA LEU A 160 -4.20 -22.29 1.57
C LEU A 160 -5.15 -23.47 1.87
N SER A 161 -4.58 -24.59 2.25
CA SER A 161 -5.32 -25.77 2.71
C SER A 161 -4.70 -26.29 4.01
N GLY A 162 -5.56 -26.67 4.98
CA GLY A 162 -5.10 -27.19 6.27
C GLY A 162 -4.37 -26.11 7.11
N VAL A 163 -3.41 -26.57 7.92
CA VAL A 163 -2.52 -25.70 8.70
C VAL A 163 -1.41 -25.18 7.79
N ALA A 164 -1.22 -23.88 7.79
CA ALA A 164 -0.18 -23.24 6.99
C ALA A 164 0.59 -22.22 7.82
N ARG A 165 1.86 -22.01 7.47
CA ARG A 165 2.69 -20.94 7.97
C ARG A 165 3.29 -20.19 6.80
N VAL A 166 3.01 -18.91 6.73
CA VAL A 166 3.60 -18.00 5.75
C VAL A 166 4.66 -17.15 6.45
N ILE A 167 5.85 -17.08 5.87
CA ILE A 167 6.97 -16.33 6.43
C ILE A 167 7.20 -15.13 5.52
N TYR A 168 7.10 -13.93 6.09
CA TYR A 168 7.55 -12.70 5.46
C TYR A 168 8.93 -12.34 6.01
N GLN A 169 9.92 -12.37 5.12
CA GLN A 169 11.29 -11.98 5.43
C GLN A 169 11.65 -10.74 4.63
N PHE A 170 12.10 -9.71 5.32
CA PHE A 170 12.60 -8.47 4.73
C PHE A 170 14.12 -8.48 4.86
N ILE A 171 14.83 -8.39 3.73
CA ILE A 171 16.24 -8.77 3.59
C ILE A 171 17.21 -7.72 4.14
N ASP A 172 16.75 -6.49 4.42
CA ASP A 172 17.65 -5.42 4.86
C ASP A 172 17.69 -5.27 6.39
N ASN A 173 18.88 -5.41 6.94
CA ASN A 173 19.15 -5.23 8.36
C ASN A 173 18.74 -3.81 8.84
N GLY A 174 17.93 -3.75 9.88
CA GLY A 174 17.56 -2.50 10.54
C GLY A 174 16.22 -1.90 10.10
N TYR A 175 15.36 -2.67 9.47
CA TYR A 175 13.97 -2.28 9.20
C TYR A 175 13.04 -2.72 10.32
N TYR A 176 12.18 -1.79 10.73
CA TYR A 176 11.03 -2.12 11.56
C TYR A 176 9.95 -2.76 10.69
N VAL A 177 9.45 -3.89 11.10
CA VAL A 177 8.32 -4.56 10.47
C VAL A 177 7.20 -4.68 11.47
N SER A 178 6.03 -4.18 11.12
CA SER A 178 4.81 -4.38 11.89
C SER A 178 3.78 -5.09 11.05
N ALA A 179 2.94 -5.91 11.68
CA ALA A 179 1.80 -6.52 11.02
C ALA A 179 0.60 -6.57 11.97
N HIS A 180 -0.59 -6.52 11.39
CA HIS A 180 -1.82 -6.72 12.14
C HIS A 180 -2.85 -7.48 11.30
N VAL A 181 -3.70 -8.24 11.98
CA VAL A 181 -4.85 -8.94 11.38
C VAL A 181 -6.04 -7.99 11.40
N GLU A 182 -6.66 -7.77 10.24
CA GLU A 182 -7.89 -6.98 10.15
C GLU A 182 -9.02 -7.70 10.87
N ASP A 183 -9.74 -6.97 11.73
CA ASP A 183 -10.84 -7.51 12.54
C ASP A 183 -10.49 -8.86 13.21
N TYR A 184 -9.42 -8.87 14.00
CA TYR A 184 -8.91 -10.09 14.63
C TYR A 184 -9.97 -10.85 15.45
N ALA A 185 -10.92 -10.15 16.06
CA ALA A 185 -12.00 -10.77 16.84
C ALA A 185 -12.81 -11.78 16.01
N SER A 186 -12.98 -11.50 14.71
CA SER A 186 -13.64 -12.40 13.75
C SER A 186 -12.67 -13.36 13.03
N HIS A 187 -11.37 -13.11 13.13
CA HIS A 187 -10.33 -13.82 12.36
C HIS A 187 -9.26 -14.47 13.25
N THR A 188 -9.62 -14.94 14.44
CA THR A 188 -8.71 -15.54 15.45
C THR A 188 -7.91 -16.76 14.94
N TRP A 189 -8.28 -17.31 13.81
CA TRP A 189 -7.58 -18.39 13.13
C TRP A 189 -6.32 -17.94 12.36
N LEU A 190 -6.15 -16.63 12.16
CA LEU A 190 -4.92 -16.00 11.70
C LEU A 190 -4.17 -15.48 12.92
N LYS A 191 -2.95 -15.98 13.12
CA LYS A 191 -2.11 -15.55 14.25
C LYS A 191 -0.76 -15.11 13.76
N LEU A 192 -0.31 -13.97 14.25
CA LEU A 192 1.01 -13.46 13.99
C LEU A 192 1.96 -13.94 15.09
N SER A 193 3.20 -14.24 14.70
CA SER A 193 4.28 -14.47 15.63
C SER A 193 5.58 -13.89 15.06
N PRO A 194 6.47 -13.35 15.93
CA PRO A 194 7.76 -12.88 15.46
C PRO A 194 8.58 -14.05 14.90
N GLY A 195 9.52 -13.73 14.02
CA GLY A 195 10.66 -14.58 13.76
C GLY A 195 11.57 -14.67 14.99
N GLU A 196 12.74 -15.23 14.84
CA GLU A 196 13.73 -15.23 15.92
C GLU A 196 14.08 -13.78 16.29
N GLY A 197 13.95 -13.41 17.57
CA GLY A 197 14.32 -12.08 18.08
C GLY A 197 13.18 -11.06 18.26
N GLY A 198 11.94 -11.42 17.99
CA GLY A 198 10.82 -10.48 18.07
C GLY A 198 10.42 -10.06 19.50
N VAL A 199 9.98 -8.81 19.64
CA VAL A 199 9.82 -8.13 20.95
C VAL A 199 8.36 -8.10 21.48
N ARG A 200 7.34 -8.31 20.63
CA ARG A 200 5.93 -8.20 21.05
C ARG A 200 5.05 -9.29 20.44
N ASN A 201 4.25 -9.93 21.29
CA ASN A 201 3.43 -11.10 20.97
C ASN A 201 1.94 -10.86 21.25
N ASP A 202 1.35 -9.83 20.68
CA ASP A 202 -0.11 -9.79 20.61
C ASP A 202 -0.52 -10.57 19.36
N PRO A 203 -1.45 -11.52 19.43
CA PRO A 203 -1.77 -12.40 18.31
C PRO A 203 -2.36 -11.66 17.10
N ASP A 204 -2.88 -10.47 17.29
CA ASP A 204 -3.45 -9.60 16.28
C ASP A 204 -2.48 -8.51 15.77
N TYR A 205 -1.41 -8.24 16.52
CA TYR A 205 -0.41 -7.23 16.19
C TYR A 205 0.98 -7.67 16.59
N ILE A 206 1.94 -7.43 15.69
CA ILE A 206 3.35 -7.78 15.89
C ILE A 206 4.25 -6.64 15.45
N TYR A 207 5.35 -6.49 16.16
CA TYR A 207 6.45 -5.59 15.81
C TYR A 207 7.78 -6.35 15.97
N VAL A 208 8.61 -6.33 14.95
CA VAL A 208 9.90 -7.02 14.92
C VAL A 208 11.02 -6.15 14.36
N ASP A 209 12.21 -6.28 14.90
CA ASP A 209 13.40 -5.55 14.46
C ASP A 209 14.27 -6.38 13.49
N ASP A 210 14.07 -7.67 13.39
CA ASP A 210 14.89 -8.57 12.59
C ASP A 210 14.35 -8.86 11.19
N GLY A 211 13.23 -8.25 10.85
CA GLY A 211 12.62 -8.35 9.53
C GLY A 211 11.89 -9.65 9.24
N LYS A 212 11.57 -10.48 10.23
CA LYS A 212 10.79 -11.72 10.02
C LYS A 212 9.48 -11.71 10.77
N ILE A 213 8.40 -11.97 10.04
CA ILE A 213 7.06 -12.19 10.58
C ILE A 213 6.54 -13.53 10.10
N ASN A 214 6.02 -14.33 11.02
CA ASN A 214 5.30 -15.55 10.71
C ASN A 214 3.80 -15.27 10.80
N LEU A 215 3.08 -15.60 9.74
CA LEU A 215 1.63 -15.67 9.73
C LEU A 215 1.24 -17.14 9.85
N ASN A 216 0.65 -17.50 10.96
CA ASN A 216 0.18 -18.86 11.23
C ASN A 216 -1.31 -18.95 10.91
N VAL A 217 -1.67 -19.92 10.08
CA VAL A 217 -3.05 -20.19 9.67
C VAL A 217 -3.49 -21.49 10.30
N GLU A 218 -4.49 -21.42 11.17
CA GLU A 218 -5.02 -22.59 11.86
C GLU A 218 -5.84 -23.49 10.90
N ARG A 219 -6.03 -24.75 11.29
CA ARG A 219 -6.85 -25.70 10.54
C ARG A 219 -8.27 -25.17 10.36
N ASN A 220 -8.78 -25.25 9.13
CA ASN A 220 -10.15 -24.88 8.82
C ASN A 220 -11.15 -26.00 9.15
N GLY A 221 -12.42 -25.62 9.23
CA GLY A 221 -13.58 -26.54 9.28
C GLY A 221 -14.21 -26.75 7.89
N SER A 222 -15.52 -26.87 7.87
CA SER A 222 -16.30 -27.28 6.69
C SER A 222 -16.60 -26.16 5.68
N SER A 223 -16.19 -24.91 5.91
CA SER A 223 -16.49 -23.80 5.02
C SER A 223 -15.22 -23.02 4.62
N LYS A 224 -15.20 -22.53 3.38
CA LYS A 224 -14.19 -21.57 2.93
C LYS A 224 -14.21 -20.33 3.82
N ARG A 225 -13.05 -19.82 4.22
CA ARG A 225 -12.94 -18.58 5.00
C ARG A 225 -11.88 -17.64 4.43
N VAL A 226 -12.03 -16.38 4.76
CA VAL A 226 -11.20 -15.28 4.25
C VAL A 226 -10.74 -14.42 5.42
N GLY A 227 -9.55 -13.87 5.33
CA GLY A 227 -9.02 -12.90 6.27
C GLY A 227 -7.97 -12.00 5.61
N VAL A 228 -7.68 -10.89 6.24
CA VAL A 228 -6.74 -9.88 5.74
C VAL A 228 -5.69 -9.58 6.80
N VAL A 229 -4.45 -9.48 6.36
CA VAL A 229 -3.31 -9.05 7.17
C VAL A 229 -2.64 -7.87 6.47
N TYR A 230 -2.36 -6.84 7.23
CA TYR A 230 -1.54 -5.72 6.77
C TYR A 230 -0.13 -5.84 7.35
N VAL A 231 0.86 -5.68 6.49
CA VAL A 231 2.28 -5.65 6.87
C VAL A 231 2.85 -4.31 6.45
N ALA A 232 3.52 -3.64 7.37
CA ALA A 232 4.24 -2.40 7.10
C ALA A 232 5.72 -2.58 7.38
N VAL A 233 6.56 -2.19 6.42
CA VAL A 233 8.02 -2.22 6.50
C VAL A 233 8.53 -0.79 6.49
N GLY A 234 9.33 -0.39 7.45
CA GLY A 234 9.80 0.98 7.53
C GLY A 234 11.19 1.15 8.13
N LYS A 235 12.05 1.74 7.35
CA LYS A 235 13.13 2.69 7.67
C LYS A 235 13.67 3.19 6.33
N GLY A 236 13.39 4.46 6.00
CA GLY A 236 13.87 5.08 4.74
C GLY A 236 12.97 4.88 3.52
N SER A 237 12.20 3.81 3.42
CA SER A 237 11.05 3.71 2.52
C SER A 237 10.06 2.76 3.15
N THR A 238 8.86 3.23 3.42
CA THR A 238 7.84 2.38 4.00
C THR A 238 7.00 1.79 2.90
N GLN A 239 6.93 0.49 2.88
CA GLN A 239 6.03 -0.27 2.01
C GLN A 239 4.93 -0.86 2.87
N ARG A 240 3.70 -0.75 2.39
CA ARG A 240 2.57 -1.42 2.98
C ARG A 240 2.12 -2.55 2.07
N ILE A 241 1.95 -3.72 2.68
CA ILE A 241 1.53 -4.94 1.99
C ILE A 241 0.18 -5.35 2.57
N LYS A 242 -0.82 -5.45 1.71
CA LYS A 242 -2.10 -6.07 2.06
C LYS A 242 -2.06 -7.53 1.63
N VAL A 243 -2.25 -8.43 2.59
CA VAL A 243 -2.28 -9.88 2.36
C VAL A 243 -3.70 -10.38 2.54
N TYR A 244 -4.33 -10.78 1.45
CA TYR A 244 -5.67 -11.35 1.43
C TYR A 244 -5.56 -12.88 1.41
N ILE A 245 -6.09 -13.54 2.43
CA ILE A 245 -5.93 -14.98 2.62
C ILE A 245 -7.27 -15.67 2.45
N THR A 246 -7.32 -16.57 1.49
CA THR A 246 -8.41 -17.53 1.38
C THR A 246 -7.93 -18.91 1.81
N GLN A 247 -8.63 -19.53 2.73
CA GLN A 247 -8.40 -20.91 3.14
C GLN A 247 -9.57 -21.80 2.74
N ALA A 248 -9.25 -22.90 2.06
CA ALA A 248 -10.24 -23.88 1.61
C ALA A 248 -10.96 -24.54 2.79
N ALA A 249 -12.20 -24.96 2.56
CA ALA A 249 -12.85 -25.92 3.42
C ALA A 249 -12.07 -27.26 3.41
N ILE A 250 -11.99 -27.92 4.56
CA ILE A 250 -11.53 -29.30 4.62
C ILE A 250 -12.77 -30.18 4.45
N PRO A 251 -12.81 -31.05 3.44
CA PRO A 251 -13.93 -32.00 3.30
C PRO A 251 -14.10 -32.81 4.60
N ALA A 252 -15.34 -33.04 5.02
CA ALA A 252 -15.62 -33.99 6.07
C ALA A 252 -15.14 -35.39 5.59
N SER A 253 -14.27 -36.00 6.38
CA SER A 253 -13.79 -37.37 6.17
C SER A 253 -14.91 -38.39 6.43
#